data_916deb3496846c94791603b362ca4d10
#
_entry.id   916deb3496846c94791603b362ca4d10
#
_cell.length_a   1.000
_cell.length_b   1.000
_cell.length_c   1.000
_cell.angle_alpha   90.00
_cell.angle_beta   90.00
_cell.angle_gamma   90.00
#
_symmetry.space_group_name_H-M   'P 1'
#
loop_
_entity.id
_entity.type
_entity.pdbx_description
1 polymer ?
#
loop_
_entity_poly.entity_id
_entity_poly.type
_entity_poly.pdbx_seq_one_letter_code
_entity_poly.pdbx_strand_id
1 'polypeptide(L)'
;MSKNTYEPPKVWQWTTATGGKFASINRPTSGATHESELPVGKHPLQLYSLATPNGVKVTILLEELLSVGIKDAEYDAYLIDIMDGDQFGSGFVEVNPNSKIPALVDNSEGNKLPIFESGAILLYLAEKFDAFLPKEPWLKSQCLSWLFWQVGSGAYLGGGFGHFYAYAPEKFEYPIERF
;
A
#
# COMPACT_ATOMS: atom_id res chain seq x y z
N MET A 1 36.09 19.10 7.00
CA MET A 1 35.23 18.08 6.43
C MET A 1 34.71 18.58 5.11
N SER A 2 35.10 18.00 3.98
CA SER A 2 34.62 18.43 2.67
C SER A 2 33.13 18.13 2.60
N LYS A 3 32.30 19.17 2.43
CA LYS A 3 30.89 18.96 2.06
C LYS A 3 30.91 18.24 0.72
N ASN A 4 30.53 16.98 0.71
CA ASN A 4 30.29 16.25 -0.53
C ASN A 4 29.09 16.93 -1.21
N THR A 5 29.36 17.86 -2.11
CA THR A 5 28.32 18.57 -2.85
C THR A 5 27.86 17.65 -3.97
N TYR A 6 26.80 16.85 -3.66
CA TYR A 6 26.14 16.10 -4.71
C TYR A 6 25.53 17.06 -5.75
N GLU A 7 25.95 16.95 -6.99
CA GLU A 7 25.35 17.63 -8.13
C GLU A 7 24.40 16.65 -8.84
N PRO A 8 23.08 16.91 -8.86
CA PRO A 8 22.15 16.04 -9.55
C PRO A 8 22.40 16.06 -11.06
N PRO A 9 22.33 14.92 -11.76
CA PRO A 9 22.49 14.88 -13.20
C PRO A 9 21.34 15.61 -13.90
N LYS A 10 21.61 16.20 -15.09
CA LYS A 10 20.58 16.86 -15.90
C LYS A 10 19.41 15.93 -16.27
N VAL A 11 19.70 14.63 -16.46
CA VAL A 11 18.73 13.58 -16.68
C VAL A 11 19.00 12.50 -15.65
N TRP A 12 18.07 12.30 -14.74
CA TRP A 12 18.18 11.26 -13.75
C TRP A 12 17.97 9.87 -14.38
N GLN A 13 18.85 8.92 -14.05
CA GLN A 13 18.71 7.53 -14.44
C GLN A 13 18.74 6.65 -13.21
N TRP A 14 17.81 5.70 -13.16
CA TRP A 14 17.81 4.73 -12.10
C TRP A 14 18.98 3.77 -12.22
N THR A 15 19.80 3.71 -11.18
CA THR A 15 20.83 2.72 -11.01
C THR A 15 20.49 1.87 -9.80
N THR A 16 20.62 0.57 -9.88
CA THR A 16 20.23 -0.35 -8.80
C THR A 16 20.89 0.01 -7.47
N ALA A 17 20.12 -0.13 -6.38
CA ALA A 17 20.62 -0.28 -5.01
C ALA A 17 21.19 0.96 -4.30
N THR A 18 20.57 2.11 -4.43
CA THR A 18 21.00 3.30 -3.64
C THR A 18 20.21 3.55 -2.36
N GLY A 19 19.19 2.76 -2.03
CA GLY A 19 18.24 3.04 -0.95
C GLY A 19 18.50 2.32 0.39
N GLY A 20 19.67 1.76 0.63
CA GLY A 20 19.98 1.02 1.86
C GLY A 20 19.14 -0.24 2.02
N LYS A 21 18.77 -0.58 3.26
CA LYS A 21 18.06 -1.81 3.61
C LYS A 21 16.78 -2.08 2.80
N PHE A 22 16.09 -1.03 2.37
CA PHE A 22 14.82 -1.12 1.66
C PHE A 22 14.92 -0.77 0.16
N ALA A 23 16.11 -0.78 -0.42
CA ALA A 23 16.32 -0.44 -1.83
C ALA A 23 15.56 -1.38 -2.78
N SER A 24 15.48 -2.68 -2.45
CA SER A 24 14.87 -3.72 -3.28
C SER A 24 13.34 -3.66 -3.35
N ILE A 25 12.67 -3.01 -2.40
CA ILE A 25 11.19 -2.98 -2.35
C ILE A 25 10.55 -1.96 -3.29
N ASN A 26 11.37 -1.12 -3.94
CA ASN A 26 10.93 -0.10 -4.88
C ASN A 26 11.72 -0.17 -6.18
N ARG A 27 11.05 0.13 -7.28
CA ARG A 27 11.69 0.28 -8.59
C ARG A 27 10.91 1.30 -9.43
N PRO A 28 11.56 2.04 -10.34
CA PRO A 28 10.91 3.03 -11.17
C PRO A 28 10.25 2.45 -12.43
N THR A 29 10.38 1.16 -12.66
CA THR A 29 9.82 0.45 -13.83
C THR A 29 8.63 -0.40 -13.42
N SER A 30 7.58 -0.42 -14.23
CA SER A 30 6.42 -1.29 -14.06
C SER A 30 6.63 -2.68 -14.69
N GLY A 31 5.67 -3.56 -14.46
CA GLY A 31 5.64 -4.92 -15.03
C GLY A 31 6.25 -5.98 -14.09
N ALA A 32 6.00 -7.23 -14.38
CA ALA A 32 6.52 -8.34 -13.58
C ALA A 32 8.03 -8.59 -13.81
N THR A 33 8.72 -9.10 -12.79
CA THR A 33 10.10 -9.57 -12.91
C THR A 33 10.21 -11.08 -13.06
N HIS A 34 9.16 -11.80 -12.62
CA HIS A 34 9.12 -13.26 -12.64
C HIS A 34 7.67 -13.74 -12.68
N GLU A 35 7.48 -14.96 -13.14
CA GLU A 35 6.19 -15.62 -13.11
C GLU A 35 5.89 -16.12 -11.69
N SER A 36 4.72 -15.74 -11.19
CA SER A 36 4.22 -16.20 -9.89
C SER A 36 2.71 -16.03 -9.87
N GLU A 37 1.99 -17.12 -9.60
CA GLU A 37 0.55 -17.08 -9.41
C GLU A 37 0.19 -16.68 -7.98
N LEU A 38 -0.91 -15.95 -7.81
CA LEU A 38 -1.43 -15.66 -6.49
C LEU A 38 -2.33 -16.82 -6.01
N PRO A 39 -2.20 -17.22 -4.73
CA PRO A 39 -3.13 -18.17 -4.14
C PRO A 39 -4.54 -17.57 -4.09
N VAL A 40 -5.54 -18.44 -4.24
CA VAL A 40 -6.97 -18.08 -4.16
C VAL A 40 -7.63 -19.06 -3.18
N GLY A 41 -8.34 -18.53 -2.20
CA GLY A 41 -9.05 -19.28 -1.19
C GLY A 41 -10.54 -19.45 -1.50
N LYS A 42 -11.32 -19.69 -0.45
CA LYS A 42 -12.74 -20.02 -0.55
C LYS A 42 -13.68 -18.81 -0.50
N HIS A 43 -13.24 -17.71 0.12
CA HIS A 43 -14.06 -16.53 0.27
C HIS A 43 -14.02 -15.64 -0.98
N PRO A 44 -15.05 -14.82 -1.24
CA PRO A 44 -15.02 -13.91 -2.37
C PRO A 44 -13.92 -12.85 -2.27
N LEU A 45 -13.64 -12.36 -1.06
CA LEU A 45 -12.61 -11.35 -0.83
C LEU A 45 -11.24 -12.01 -0.62
N GLN A 46 -10.28 -11.64 -1.45
CA GLN A 46 -8.91 -12.14 -1.40
C GLN A 46 -7.96 -10.98 -1.09
N LEU A 47 -7.36 -10.96 0.08
CA LEU A 47 -6.45 -9.90 0.53
C LEU A 47 -4.99 -10.36 0.36
N TYR A 48 -4.22 -9.60 -0.39
CA TYR A 48 -2.77 -9.79 -0.59
C TYR A 48 -2.03 -8.67 0.11
N SER A 49 -1.36 -8.96 1.23
CA SER A 49 -0.86 -7.91 2.11
C SER A 49 0.34 -8.36 2.95
N LEU A 50 0.85 -7.43 3.74
CA LEU A 50 1.85 -7.64 4.78
C LEU A 50 1.51 -6.69 5.94
N ALA A 51 1.90 -7.04 7.17
CA ALA A 51 1.68 -6.25 8.39
C ALA A 51 2.53 -4.96 8.42
N THR A 52 2.32 -4.11 7.42
CA THR A 52 2.86 -2.74 7.34
C THR A 52 1.80 -1.72 7.76
N PRO A 53 2.14 -0.46 8.02
CA PRO A 53 1.16 0.59 8.33
C PRO A 53 0.04 0.73 7.30
N ASN A 54 0.28 0.39 6.03
CA ASN A 54 -0.75 0.40 4.99
C ASN A 54 -1.56 -0.90 4.94
N GLY A 55 -0.92 -2.05 5.12
CA GLY A 55 -1.57 -3.35 5.08
C GLY A 55 -2.58 -3.55 6.21
N VAL A 56 -2.19 -3.20 7.44
CA VAL A 56 -3.03 -3.38 8.63
C VAL A 56 -4.33 -2.57 8.58
N LYS A 57 -4.40 -1.47 7.84
CA LYS A 57 -5.64 -0.69 7.70
C LYS A 57 -6.78 -1.51 7.10
N VAL A 58 -6.47 -2.28 6.07
CA VAL A 58 -7.47 -3.12 5.39
C VAL A 58 -7.91 -4.27 6.29
N THR A 59 -6.97 -4.94 6.95
CA THR A 59 -7.28 -6.01 7.92
C THR A 59 -8.16 -5.49 9.05
N ILE A 60 -7.83 -4.32 9.62
CA ILE A 60 -8.64 -3.70 10.68
C ILE A 60 -10.08 -3.48 10.20
N LEU A 61 -10.28 -2.89 9.02
CA LEU A 61 -11.65 -2.65 8.53
C LEU A 61 -12.42 -3.95 8.29
N LEU A 62 -11.79 -4.98 7.72
CA LEU A 62 -12.44 -6.28 7.50
C LEU A 62 -12.86 -6.92 8.84
N GLU A 63 -11.97 -6.90 9.84
CA GLU A 63 -12.30 -7.39 11.18
C GLU A 63 -13.40 -6.58 11.89
N GLU A 64 -13.40 -5.25 11.71
CA GLU A 64 -14.48 -4.39 12.23
C GLU A 64 -15.82 -4.68 11.53
N LEU A 65 -15.84 -4.92 10.22
CA LEU A 65 -17.05 -5.35 9.50
C LEU A 65 -17.59 -6.67 10.04
N LEU A 66 -16.72 -7.66 10.26
CA LEU A 66 -17.09 -8.93 10.86
C LEU A 66 -17.59 -8.76 12.28
N SER A 67 -16.97 -7.90 13.09
CA SER A 67 -17.36 -7.65 14.48
C SER A 67 -18.76 -7.06 14.63
N VAL A 68 -19.21 -6.28 13.65
CA VAL A 68 -20.59 -5.76 13.61
C VAL A 68 -21.58 -6.71 12.93
N GLY A 69 -21.15 -7.95 12.60
CA GLY A 69 -22.00 -9.02 12.12
C GLY A 69 -22.15 -9.11 10.60
N ILE A 70 -21.36 -8.41 9.83
CA ILE A 70 -21.36 -8.45 8.35
C ILE A 70 -20.55 -9.67 7.89
N LYS A 71 -21.19 -10.84 7.83
CA LYS A 71 -20.53 -12.11 7.49
C LYS A 71 -19.99 -12.16 6.04
N ASP A 72 -20.59 -11.41 5.13
CA ASP A 72 -20.12 -11.34 3.74
C ASP A 72 -18.77 -10.63 3.59
N ALA A 73 -18.25 -10.06 4.69
CA ALA A 73 -16.90 -9.52 4.76
C ALA A 73 -15.83 -10.58 5.11
N GLU A 74 -16.19 -11.88 5.22
CA GLU A 74 -15.21 -12.96 5.34
C GLU A 74 -14.23 -12.94 4.14
N TYR A 75 -12.94 -13.15 4.43
CA TYR A 75 -11.88 -13.01 3.46
C TYR A 75 -10.77 -14.06 3.66
N ASP A 76 -10.02 -14.34 2.62
CA ASP A 76 -8.77 -15.07 2.71
C ASP A 76 -7.60 -14.05 2.60
N ALA A 77 -6.61 -14.19 3.48
CA ALA A 77 -5.45 -13.30 3.51
C ALA A 77 -4.17 -14.06 3.17
N TYR A 78 -3.36 -13.48 2.30
CA TYR A 78 -2.09 -14.03 1.85
C TYR A 78 -0.95 -13.05 2.07
N LEU A 79 0.14 -13.59 2.59
CA LEU A 79 1.37 -12.83 2.77
C LEU A 79 2.02 -12.54 1.42
N ILE A 80 2.40 -11.30 1.22
CA ILE A 80 3.27 -10.85 0.13
C ILE A 80 4.57 -10.35 0.77
N ASP A 81 5.62 -11.16 0.69
CA ASP A 81 6.92 -10.76 1.24
C ASP A 81 7.61 -9.75 0.31
N ILE A 82 7.51 -8.48 0.69
CA ILE A 82 8.10 -7.40 -0.10
C ILE A 82 9.64 -7.42 -0.08
N MET A 83 10.26 -8.10 0.89
CA MET A 83 11.73 -8.22 0.94
C MET A 83 12.23 -9.28 -0.03
N ASP A 84 11.42 -10.33 -0.29
CA ASP A 84 11.70 -11.38 -1.26
C ASP A 84 11.26 -10.98 -2.69
N GLY A 85 10.50 -9.88 -2.82
CA GLY A 85 10.10 -9.35 -4.12
C GLY A 85 8.79 -9.91 -4.66
N ASP A 86 7.97 -10.57 -3.83
CA ASP A 86 6.68 -11.15 -4.22
C ASP A 86 5.75 -10.15 -4.93
N GLN A 87 5.83 -8.86 -4.53
CA GLN A 87 5.05 -7.78 -5.16
C GLN A 87 5.39 -7.56 -6.64
N PHE A 88 6.46 -8.16 -7.14
CA PHE A 88 6.89 -8.09 -8.53
C PHE A 88 6.59 -9.36 -9.33
N GLY A 89 5.94 -10.35 -8.74
CA GLY A 89 5.42 -11.52 -9.43
C GLY A 89 4.27 -11.18 -10.38
N SER A 90 4.13 -11.91 -11.48
CA SER A 90 3.15 -11.64 -12.54
C SER A 90 1.71 -11.57 -12.02
N GLY A 91 1.30 -12.50 -11.16
CA GLY A 91 -0.05 -12.51 -10.59
C GLY A 91 -0.33 -11.32 -9.68
N PHE A 92 0.66 -10.85 -8.89
CA PHE A 92 0.46 -9.66 -8.07
C PHE A 92 0.42 -8.38 -8.92
N VAL A 93 1.29 -8.27 -9.94
CA VAL A 93 1.31 -7.14 -10.87
C VAL A 93 0.00 -7.02 -11.67
N GLU A 94 -0.65 -8.15 -11.99
CA GLU A 94 -1.98 -8.15 -12.60
C GLU A 94 -3.04 -7.52 -11.69
N VAL A 95 -2.97 -7.75 -10.38
CA VAL A 95 -3.88 -7.18 -9.38
C VAL A 95 -3.52 -5.73 -9.06
N ASN A 96 -2.23 -5.43 -8.92
CA ASN A 96 -1.74 -4.08 -8.65
C ASN A 96 -0.51 -3.75 -9.52
N PRO A 97 -0.69 -3.06 -10.64
CA PRO A 97 0.40 -2.70 -11.55
C PRO A 97 1.43 -1.75 -10.90
N ASN A 98 1.10 -1.12 -9.77
CA ASN A 98 2.03 -0.32 -8.97
C ASN A 98 2.96 -1.16 -8.09
N SER A 99 2.73 -2.49 -8.01
CA SER A 99 3.54 -3.43 -7.21
C SER A 99 3.69 -3.00 -5.74
N LYS A 100 2.59 -2.61 -5.11
CA LYS A 100 2.52 -2.20 -3.70
C LYS A 100 1.43 -2.96 -2.96
N ILE A 101 1.71 -3.37 -1.74
CA ILE A 101 0.72 -3.90 -0.81
C ILE A 101 0.04 -2.74 -0.05
N PRO A 102 -1.21 -2.91 0.40
CA PRO A 102 -2.11 -4.03 0.16
C PRO A 102 -2.77 -3.99 -1.22
N ALA A 103 -3.25 -5.14 -1.67
CA ALA A 103 -4.16 -5.28 -2.79
C ALA A 103 -5.30 -6.24 -2.41
N LEU A 104 -6.50 -5.98 -2.91
CA LEU A 104 -7.70 -6.79 -2.69
C LEU A 104 -8.25 -7.24 -4.04
N VAL A 105 -8.73 -8.46 -4.10
CA VAL A 105 -9.57 -8.94 -5.21
C VAL A 105 -10.93 -9.31 -4.67
N ASP A 106 -11.99 -8.77 -5.27
CA ASP A 106 -13.36 -9.16 -4.97
C ASP A 106 -13.93 -9.99 -6.12
N ASN A 107 -14.34 -11.22 -5.81
CA ASN A 107 -14.93 -12.18 -6.73
C ASN A 107 -16.45 -12.37 -6.50
N SER A 108 -17.08 -11.57 -5.63
CA SER A 108 -18.47 -11.80 -5.19
C SER A 108 -19.50 -11.69 -6.29
N GLU A 109 -19.23 -10.93 -7.36
CA GLU A 109 -20.16 -10.72 -8.48
C GLU A 109 -19.82 -11.58 -9.71
N GLY A 110 -18.99 -12.62 -9.56
CA GLY A 110 -18.60 -13.53 -10.63
C GLY A 110 -17.53 -12.99 -11.58
N ASN A 111 -17.12 -11.74 -11.43
CA ASN A 111 -16.01 -11.13 -12.14
C ASN A 111 -14.92 -10.75 -11.15
N LYS A 112 -13.67 -11.04 -11.49
CA LYS A 112 -12.50 -10.62 -10.71
C LYS A 112 -12.40 -9.09 -10.72
N LEU A 113 -12.58 -8.44 -9.56
CA LEU A 113 -12.42 -7.00 -9.39
C LEU A 113 -11.17 -6.72 -8.55
N PRO A 114 -10.04 -6.35 -9.16
CA PRO A 114 -8.86 -5.95 -8.41
C PRO A 114 -9.00 -4.51 -7.90
N ILE A 115 -8.64 -4.29 -6.64
CA ILE A 115 -8.62 -2.98 -5.99
C ILE A 115 -7.25 -2.82 -5.32
N PHE A 116 -6.58 -1.73 -5.58
CA PHE A 116 -5.32 -1.37 -4.94
C PHE A 116 -5.36 0.05 -4.39
N GLU A 117 -4.35 0.48 -3.65
CA GLU A 117 -4.30 1.61 -2.74
C GLU A 117 -5.15 1.38 -1.47
N SER A 118 -4.50 1.41 -0.31
CA SER A 118 -5.18 1.11 0.95
C SER A 118 -6.40 2.01 1.21
N GLY A 119 -6.33 3.30 0.86
CA GLY A 119 -7.46 4.21 0.99
C GLY A 119 -8.62 3.88 0.05
N ALA A 120 -8.33 3.45 -1.18
CA ALA A 120 -9.35 3.01 -2.14
C ALA A 120 -10.03 1.71 -1.67
N ILE A 121 -9.26 0.77 -1.14
CA ILE A 121 -9.79 -0.48 -0.57
C ILE A 121 -10.71 -0.18 0.62
N LEU A 122 -10.30 0.71 1.55
CA LEU A 122 -11.14 1.11 2.67
C LEU A 122 -12.47 1.73 2.20
N LEU A 123 -12.43 2.64 1.24
CA LEU A 123 -13.63 3.27 0.68
C LEU A 123 -14.53 2.25 0.00
N TYR A 124 -13.95 1.39 -0.84
CA TYR A 124 -14.68 0.33 -1.52
C TYR A 124 -15.44 -0.59 -0.54
N LEU A 125 -14.74 -1.09 0.47
CA LEU A 125 -15.35 -1.99 1.47
C LEU A 125 -16.44 -1.29 2.28
N ALA A 126 -16.22 -0.02 2.66
CA ALA A 126 -17.20 0.76 3.40
C ALA A 126 -18.47 1.03 2.57
N GLU A 127 -18.34 1.30 1.27
CA GLU A 127 -19.49 1.48 0.36
C GLU A 127 -20.17 0.14 0.05
N LYS A 128 -19.40 -0.92 -0.23
CA LYS A 128 -19.93 -2.26 -0.51
C LYS A 128 -20.82 -2.79 0.62
N PHE A 129 -20.39 -2.63 1.85
CA PHE A 129 -21.09 -3.13 3.04
C PHE A 129 -21.96 -2.10 3.74
N ASP A 130 -22.07 -0.88 3.19
CA ASP A 130 -22.85 0.23 3.76
C ASP A 130 -22.53 0.49 5.25
N ALA A 131 -21.24 0.44 5.60
CA ALA A 131 -20.75 0.54 6.98
C ALA A 131 -19.52 1.43 7.08
N PHE A 132 -19.35 2.09 8.24
CA PHE A 132 -18.20 2.95 8.58
C PHE A 132 -17.99 4.19 7.68
N LEU A 133 -18.90 4.46 6.74
CA LEU A 133 -18.88 5.65 5.92
C LEU A 133 -20.18 6.45 6.15
N PRO A 134 -20.11 7.70 6.65
CA PRO A 134 -21.29 8.51 6.86
C PRO A 134 -22.09 8.73 5.56
N LYS A 135 -23.43 8.71 5.67
CA LYS A 135 -24.34 8.99 4.54
C LYS A 135 -24.60 10.49 4.36
N GLU A 136 -24.57 11.25 5.43
CA GLU A 136 -24.74 12.68 5.39
C GLU A 136 -23.63 13.35 4.58
N PRO A 137 -23.93 14.14 3.54
CA PRO A 137 -22.93 14.63 2.59
C PRO A 137 -21.75 15.37 3.24
N TRP A 138 -22.03 16.20 4.25
CA TRP A 138 -20.97 16.96 4.91
C TRP A 138 -20.07 16.05 5.79
N LEU A 139 -20.65 15.08 6.50
CA LEU A 139 -19.89 14.11 7.30
C LEU A 139 -19.08 13.18 6.40
N LYS A 140 -19.67 12.72 5.29
CA LYS A 140 -18.96 11.94 4.28
C LYS A 140 -17.76 12.72 3.72
N SER A 141 -17.97 14.00 3.41
CA SER A 141 -16.88 14.87 2.93
C SER A 141 -15.74 15.01 3.95
N GLN A 142 -16.06 15.18 5.23
CA GLN A 142 -15.05 15.23 6.29
C GLN A 142 -14.31 13.90 6.44
N CYS A 143 -15.03 12.77 6.42
CA CYS A 143 -14.44 11.44 6.48
C CYS A 143 -13.45 11.21 5.33
N LEU A 144 -13.84 11.54 4.10
CA LEU A 144 -12.99 11.45 2.93
C LEU A 144 -11.78 12.40 3.02
N SER A 145 -11.96 13.61 3.54
CA SER A 145 -10.85 14.54 3.75
C SER A 145 -9.78 13.95 4.68
N TRP A 146 -10.18 13.31 5.77
CA TRP A 146 -9.25 12.65 6.68
C TRP A 146 -8.63 11.39 6.06
N LEU A 147 -9.40 10.63 5.29
CA LEU A 147 -8.86 9.48 4.55
C LEU A 147 -7.78 9.91 3.56
N PHE A 148 -8.03 10.94 2.76
CA PHE A 148 -7.05 11.46 1.79
C PHE A 148 -5.87 12.13 2.47
N TRP A 149 -6.09 12.82 3.60
CA TRP A 149 -4.98 13.32 4.42
C TRP A 149 -4.09 12.17 4.90
N GLN A 150 -4.69 11.08 5.39
CA GLN A 150 -3.92 9.94 5.88
C GLN A 150 -3.08 9.29 4.76
N VAL A 151 -3.63 9.09 3.57
CA VAL A 151 -2.88 8.46 2.47
C VAL A 151 -1.92 9.41 1.76
N GLY A 152 -2.23 10.70 1.70
CA GLY A 152 -1.43 11.70 0.99
C GLY A 152 -0.40 12.43 1.85
N SER A 153 -0.70 12.68 3.12
CA SER A 153 0.15 13.48 4.01
C SER A 153 0.69 12.70 5.19
N GLY A 154 -0.14 11.91 5.87
CA GLY A 154 0.30 11.10 7.00
C GLY A 154 1.40 10.09 6.63
N ALA A 155 1.44 9.65 5.38
CA ALA A 155 2.47 8.76 4.86
C ALA A 155 3.89 9.35 4.88
N TYR A 156 4.04 10.68 4.86
CA TYR A 156 5.36 11.33 4.96
C TYR A 156 6.04 11.13 6.32
N LEU A 157 5.30 10.84 7.37
CA LEU A 157 5.90 10.49 8.67
C LEU A 157 6.76 9.23 8.57
N GLY A 158 6.28 8.19 7.89
CA GLY A 158 7.04 6.95 7.71
C GLY A 158 7.99 6.98 6.52
N GLY A 159 7.48 7.36 5.34
CA GLY A 159 8.22 7.33 4.08
C GLY A 159 9.18 8.51 3.87
N GLY A 160 8.92 9.65 4.49
CA GLY A 160 9.78 10.83 4.47
C GLY A 160 10.64 10.90 5.72
N PHE A 161 10.12 11.50 6.79
CA PHE A 161 10.85 11.67 8.04
C PHE A 161 11.45 10.37 8.57
N GLY A 162 10.63 9.33 8.75
CA GLY A 162 11.08 8.06 9.31
C GLY A 162 12.19 7.41 8.48
N HIS A 163 12.11 7.49 7.15
CA HIS A 163 13.16 6.98 6.28
C HIS A 163 14.49 7.68 6.53
N PHE A 164 14.54 9.00 6.42
CA PHE A 164 15.78 9.76 6.57
C PHE A 164 16.31 9.76 8.00
N TYR A 165 15.42 9.77 9.00
CA TYR A 165 15.81 9.72 10.40
C TYR A 165 16.35 8.35 10.83
N ALA A 166 15.67 7.26 10.46
CA ALA A 166 15.98 5.92 10.98
C ALA A 166 16.71 5.02 9.96
N TYR A 167 16.28 5.00 8.70
CA TYR A 167 16.63 3.93 7.77
C TYR A 167 17.63 4.32 6.68
N ALA A 168 17.73 5.59 6.31
CA ALA A 168 18.69 6.04 5.31
C ALA A 168 20.12 5.69 5.73
N PRO A 169 20.95 5.17 4.80
CA PRO A 169 22.34 4.78 5.09
C PRO A 169 23.22 5.97 5.50
N GLU A 170 22.89 7.15 5.00
CA GLU A 170 23.52 8.42 5.36
C GLU A 170 22.50 9.36 5.99
N LYS A 171 22.92 10.18 6.95
CA LYS A 171 22.08 11.15 7.63
C LYS A 171 22.27 12.53 7.00
N PHE A 172 21.17 13.10 6.52
CA PHE A 172 21.14 14.43 5.93
C PHE A 172 20.22 15.32 6.77
N GLU A 173 20.74 16.44 7.27
CA GLU A 173 19.98 17.41 8.07
C GLU A 173 18.74 17.91 7.30
N TYR A 174 18.93 18.36 6.06
CA TYR A 174 17.87 18.97 5.26
C TYR A 174 16.59 18.10 5.10
N PRO A 175 16.65 16.85 4.64
CA PRO A 175 15.42 16.04 4.53
C PRO A 175 14.82 15.67 5.90
N ILE A 176 15.63 15.53 6.96
CA ILE A 176 15.13 15.25 8.32
C ILE A 176 14.34 16.46 8.85
N GLU A 177 14.81 17.68 8.62
CA GLU A 177 14.12 18.90 9.06
C GLU A 177 12.95 19.29 8.15
N ARG A 178 12.96 18.83 6.88
CA ARG A 178 11.95 19.18 5.88
C ARG A 178 10.64 18.42 6.08
N PHE A 179 10.69 17.17 6.55
CA PHE A 179 9.56 16.27 6.79
C PHE A 179 9.18 16.23 8.26
#